data_0ecfe978841278ba5b396c23032d53d2
#
_entry.id   0ecfe978841278ba5b396c23032d53d2
#
_cell.length_a   1.000
_cell.length_b   1.000
_cell.length_c   1.000
_cell.angle_alpha   90.00
_cell.angle_beta   90.00
_cell.angle_gamma   90.00
#
_symmetry.space_group_name_H-M   'P 1'
#
loop_
_entity.id
_entity.type
_entity.pdbx_description
1 polymer ?
#
loop_
_entity_poly.entity_id
_entity_poly.type
_entity_poly.pdbx_seq_one_letter_code
_entity_poly.pdbx_strand_id
1 'polypeptide(L)'
;MAKAELFKVSEPKWKKAFSRTKWILSSFYEQGRHYGLSNAFFGLLWWIGIYGRNPHLSVWAMRNMIKYLDMYLENKYSDIIERYSQSKQCGEYISVEDYPIWLFWWQGIDNMPDIVRGCYNRIMANNRNVILLSKDNFAQYVTIPNVIYEKVTQGELSYTHFSDILRLTLLAEKGGMWIDTTCFNPYEIPIEAKQMVFCSPHDNIKQKHIKNNYSYFCDSGGWRSWNLGTCMKHNSIFMFCRDLIQAIAIKEKCLPNYFMVDLIMCYAYRKIPGVKGMIDGMPDINIRCADLFLLYFNKNRIYNEEEYAELVKDNWLFKLTYKTVWQKKIDGKYTFFGKLFSD
;
A
#
# COMPACT_ATOMS: atom_id res chain seq x y z
N MET A 1 -4.19 -6.80 33.63
CA MET A 1 -5.62 -6.48 33.53
C MET A 1 -5.77 -5.03 33.16
N ALA A 2 -6.07 -4.74 31.89
CA ALA A 2 -6.65 -3.48 31.44
C ALA A 2 -7.35 -3.80 30.13
N LYS A 3 -8.67 -3.99 30.17
CA LYS A 3 -9.54 -3.99 29.00
C LYS A 3 -9.44 -2.59 28.41
N ALA A 4 -8.72 -2.43 27.32
CA ALA A 4 -8.80 -1.23 26.50
C ALA A 4 -10.15 -1.23 25.81
N GLU A 5 -11.10 -0.50 26.36
CA GLU A 5 -12.35 -0.14 25.73
C GLU A 5 -12.06 0.64 24.45
N LEU A 6 -12.14 -0.03 23.31
CA LEU A 6 -12.05 0.58 21.98
C LEU A 6 -13.42 1.04 21.50
N PHE A 7 -14.15 1.78 22.32
CA PHE A 7 -15.18 2.69 21.83
C PHE A 7 -14.51 4.03 21.46
N LYS A 8 -13.92 4.14 20.29
CA LYS A 8 -13.58 5.43 19.74
C LYS A 8 -14.88 6.13 19.34
N VAL A 9 -15.45 6.87 20.28
CA VAL A 9 -16.34 7.98 19.98
C VAL A 9 -15.67 8.80 18.87
N SER A 10 -16.41 9.12 17.81
CA SER A 10 -15.87 9.90 16.69
C SER A 10 -15.30 11.22 17.23
N GLU A 11 -13.98 11.33 17.25
CA GLU A 11 -13.33 12.56 17.73
C GLU A 11 -13.91 13.79 16.99
N PRO A 12 -14.16 14.89 17.72
CA PRO A 12 -14.67 16.11 17.11
C PRO A 12 -13.80 16.54 15.90
N LYS A 13 -14.43 17.06 14.86
CA LYS A 13 -13.74 17.48 13.62
C LYS A 13 -12.54 18.39 13.87
N TRP A 14 -12.65 19.29 14.84
CA TRP A 14 -11.56 20.20 15.19
C TRP A 14 -10.34 19.49 15.83
N LYS A 15 -10.54 18.46 16.67
CA LYS A 15 -9.44 17.66 17.24
C LYS A 15 -8.70 16.90 16.14
N LYS A 16 -9.42 16.32 15.20
CA LYS A 16 -8.82 15.66 14.03
C LYS A 16 -8.05 16.67 13.17
N ALA A 17 -8.57 17.86 12.96
CA ALA A 17 -7.90 18.92 12.22
C ALA A 17 -6.60 19.36 12.95
N PHE A 18 -6.67 19.60 14.26
CA PHE A 18 -5.51 20.00 15.06
C PHE A 18 -4.42 18.94 15.07
N SER A 19 -4.76 17.68 15.32
CA SER A 19 -3.82 16.55 15.28
C SER A 19 -3.14 16.43 13.91
N ARG A 20 -3.91 16.63 12.85
CA ARG A 20 -3.41 16.60 11.47
C ARG A 20 -2.43 17.75 11.19
N THR A 21 -2.78 18.97 11.59
CA THR A 21 -1.92 20.15 11.42
C THR A 21 -0.60 19.97 12.19
N LYS A 22 -0.66 19.48 13.42
CA LYS A 22 0.54 19.16 14.22
C LYS A 22 1.42 18.15 13.51
N TRP A 23 0.82 17.09 12.95
CA TRP A 23 1.56 16.07 12.21
C TRP A 23 2.22 16.63 10.94
N ILE A 24 1.52 17.49 10.16
CA ILE A 24 2.07 18.12 8.95
C ILE A 24 3.26 19.01 9.31
N LEU A 25 3.15 19.83 10.36
CA LEU A 25 4.24 20.71 10.80
C LEU A 25 5.43 19.92 11.33
N SER A 26 5.20 18.87 12.10
CA SER A 26 6.26 17.96 12.56
C SER A 26 6.96 17.29 11.37
N SER A 27 6.20 16.80 10.40
CA SER A 27 6.73 16.21 9.17
C SER A 27 7.56 17.21 8.36
N PHE A 28 7.07 18.45 8.24
CA PHE A 28 7.82 19.52 7.58
C PHE A 28 9.17 19.79 8.25
N TYR A 29 9.18 19.90 9.59
CA TYR A 29 10.39 20.14 10.35
C TYR A 29 11.41 19.00 10.19
N GLU A 30 10.97 17.75 10.39
CA GLU A 30 11.85 16.58 10.27
C GLU A 30 12.38 16.40 8.84
N GLN A 31 11.53 16.59 7.84
CA GLN A 31 11.94 16.51 6.44
C GLN A 31 12.89 17.65 6.06
N GLY A 32 12.64 18.87 6.51
CA GLY A 32 13.52 20.00 6.26
C GLY A 32 14.92 19.80 6.84
N ARG A 33 14.98 19.22 8.04
CA ARG A 33 16.25 18.93 8.74
C ARG A 33 17.06 17.81 8.08
N HIS A 34 16.39 16.75 7.58
CA HIS A 34 17.07 15.55 7.10
C HIS A 34 17.21 15.51 5.58
N TYR A 35 16.27 16.11 4.83
CA TYR A 35 16.17 15.98 3.36
C TYR A 35 16.14 17.32 2.63
N GLY A 36 16.40 18.42 3.35
CA GLY A 36 16.45 19.76 2.80
C GLY A 36 15.11 20.48 2.74
N LEU A 37 15.19 21.82 2.85
CA LEU A 37 14.01 22.70 2.92
C LEU A 37 13.12 22.61 1.69
N SER A 38 13.69 22.40 0.50
CA SER A 38 12.91 22.28 -0.75
C SER A 38 11.98 21.08 -0.74
N ASN A 39 12.48 19.91 -0.31
CA ASN A 39 11.63 18.70 -0.19
C ASN A 39 10.51 18.90 0.84
N ALA A 40 10.84 19.45 2.00
CA ALA A 40 9.86 19.74 3.04
C ALA A 40 8.80 20.74 2.56
N PHE A 41 9.20 21.80 1.86
CA PHE A 41 8.32 22.82 1.32
C PHE A 41 7.31 22.25 0.31
N PHE A 42 7.77 21.46 -0.65
CA PHE A 42 6.86 20.82 -1.61
C PHE A 42 5.98 19.75 -0.95
N GLY A 43 6.50 19.01 0.03
CA GLY A 43 5.70 18.11 0.85
C GLY A 43 4.58 18.82 1.60
N LEU A 44 4.85 19.98 2.19
CA LEU A 44 3.85 20.82 2.85
C LEU A 44 2.79 21.31 1.84
N LEU A 45 3.21 21.84 0.69
CA LEU A 45 2.28 22.31 -0.35
C LEU A 45 1.40 21.17 -0.90
N TRP A 46 1.96 20.00 -1.03
CA TRP A 46 1.19 18.81 -1.42
C TRP A 46 0.07 18.52 -0.41
N TRP A 47 0.37 18.50 0.89
CA TRP A 47 -0.64 18.32 1.93
C TRP A 47 -1.69 19.43 1.95
N ILE A 48 -1.27 20.68 1.77
CA ILE A 48 -2.19 21.83 1.63
C ILE A 48 -3.13 21.63 0.43
N GLY A 49 -2.59 21.19 -0.70
CA GLY A 49 -3.38 20.89 -1.90
C GLY A 49 -4.40 19.76 -1.67
N ILE A 50 -4.00 18.68 -1.01
CA ILE A 50 -4.87 17.53 -0.69
C ILE A 50 -6.03 17.98 0.22
N TYR A 51 -5.72 18.63 1.36
CA TYR A 51 -6.73 19.01 2.33
C TYR A 51 -7.56 20.21 1.89
N GLY A 52 -6.97 21.13 1.12
CA GLY A 52 -7.65 22.26 0.48
C GLY A 52 -8.46 21.86 -0.76
N ARG A 53 -8.45 20.57 -1.14
CA ARG A 53 -9.11 20.05 -2.35
C ARG A 53 -8.69 20.77 -3.63
N ASN A 54 -7.43 21.18 -3.70
CA ASN A 54 -6.83 21.80 -4.88
C ASN A 54 -5.93 20.78 -5.59
N PRO A 55 -6.44 20.04 -6.61
CA PRO A 55 -5.68 19.02 -7.31
C PRO A 55 -4.49 19.59 -8.11
N HIS A 56 -4.61 20.81 -8.63
CA HIS A 56 -3.53 21.44 -9.39
C HIS A 56 -2.31 21.72 -8.50
N LEU A 57 -2.56 22.27 -7.31
CA LEU A 57 -1.50 22.52 -6.33
C LEU A 57 -0.84 21.21 -5.88
N SER A 58 -1.64 20.20 -5.56
CA SER A 58 -1.07 18.92 -5.09
C SER A 58 -0.27 18.20 -6.17
N VAL A 59 -0.73 18.17 -7.42
CA VAL A 59 0.02 17.57 -8.54
C VAL A 59 1.32 18.33 -8.80
N TRP A 60 1.27 19.66 -8.84
CA TRP A 60 2.46 20.50 -9.05
C TRP A 60 3.48 20.30 -7.93
N ALA A 61 3.05 20.33 -6.68
CA ALA A 61 3.92 20.12 -5.52
C ALA A 61 4.55 18.74 -5.52
N MET A 62 3.77 17.69 -5.82
CA MET A 62 4.26 16.31 -5.91
C MET A 62 5.33 16.17 -7.00
N ARG A 63 5.10 16.71 -8.20
CA ARG A 63 6.08 16.65 -9.29
C ARG A 63 7.42 17.30 -8.93
N ASN A 64 7.38 18.43 -8.22
CA ASN A 64 8.61 19.07 -7.76
C ASN A 64 9.28 18.28 -6.62
N MET A 65 8.52 17.76 -5.67
CA MET A 65 9.05 16.90 -4.62
C MET A 65 9.75 15.65 -5.21
N ILE A 66 9.16 15.01 -6.21
CA ILE A 66 9.77 13.87 -6.92
C ILE A 66 11.11 14.24 -7.52
N LYS A 67 11.25 15.41 -8.18
CA LYS A 67 12.53 15.85 -8.75
C LYS A 67 13.63 15.98 -7.69
N TYR A 68 13.32 16.61 -6.55
CA TYR A 68 14.29 16.74 -5.45
C TYR A 68 14.63 15.38 -4.82
N LEU A 69 13.65 14.50 -4.71
CA LEU A 69 13.89 13.16 -4.21
C LEU A 69 14.76 12.34 -5.18
N ASP A 70 14.50 12.43 -6.48
CA ASP A 70 15.32 11.76 -7.50
C ASP A 70 16.79 12.21 -7.38
N MET A 71 17.04 13.53 -7.30
CA MET A 71 18.38 14.07 -7.10
C MET A 71 19.03 13.58 -5.80
N TYR A 72 18.25 13.52 -4.71
CA TYR A 72 18.73 13.01 -3.44
C TYR A 72 19.12 11.53 -3.53
N LEU A 73 18.28 10.71 -4.16
CA LEU A 73 18.56 9.29 -4.36
C LEU A 73 19.78 9.06 -5.25
N GLU A 74 19.89 9.78 -6.37
CA GLU A 74 21.01 9.70 -7.31
C GLU A 74 22.34 10.11 -6.66
N ASN A 75 22.33 11.11 -5.78
CA ASN A 75 23.53 11.54 -5.08
C ASN A 75 23.96 10.59 -3.94
N LYS A 76 23.02 10.01 -3.21
CA LYS A 76 23.32 9.30 -1.96
C LYS A 76 23.33 7.78 -2.11
N TYR A 77 22.66 7.25 -3.12
CA TYR A 77 22.46 5.82 -3.37
C TYR A 77 22.81 5.44 -4.81
N SER A 78 23.75 6.16 -5.42
CA SER A 78 24.21 5.92 -6.80
C SER A 78 24.70 4.49 -7.02
N ASP A 79 25.35 3.89 -6.02
CA ASP A 79 25.85 2.53 -6.05
C ASP A 79 24.72 1.49 -6.27
N ILE A 80 23.59 1.68 -5.60
CA ILE A 80 22.41 0.82 -5.80
C ILE A 80 21.81 1.08 -7.18
N ILE A 81 21.64 2.34 -7.56
CA ILE A 81 21.02 2.74 -8.83
C ILE A 81 21.83 2.21 -10.01
N GLU A 82 23.15 2.36 -10.00
CA GLU A 82 24.04 1.87 -11.05
C GLU A 82 23.99 0.35 -11.21
N ARG A 83 23.97 -0.39 -10.09
CA ARG A 83 23.86 -1.85 -10.10
C ARG A 83 22.62 -2.32 -10.87
N TYR A 84 21.48 -1.69 -10.66
CA TYR A 84 20.22 -2.07 -11.31
C TYR A 84 20.07 -1.44 -12.71
N SER A 85 20.76 -0.36 -13.01
CA SER A 85 20.78 0.24 -14.36
C SER A 85 21.48 -0.64 -15.38
N GLN A 86 22.41 -1.49 -14.94
CA GLN A 86 23.18 -2.40 -15.79
C GLN A 86 22.63 -3.85 -15.73
N SER A 87 21.71 -4.13 -14.85
CA SER A 87 21.19 -5.49 -14.61
C SER A 87 20.22 -5.90 -15.71
N LYS A 88 20.42 -7.11 -16.25
CA LYS A 88 19.38 -7.80 -17.01
C LYS A 88 18.38 -8.41 -16.02
N GLN A 89 17.09 -8.39 -16.37
CA GLN A 89 16.05 -9.04 -15.58
C GLN A 89 16.37 -10.53 -15.48
N CYS A 90 16.70 -11.00 -14.28
CA CYS A 90 16.94 -12.39 -13.97
C CYS A 90 16.05 -12.76 -12.81
N GLY A 91 14.96 -13.47 -13.06
CA GLY A 91 14.07 -13.96 -12.01
C GLY A 91 13.71 -15.41 -12.26
N GLU A 92 13.35 -16.12 -11.20
CA GLU A 92 12.89 -17.50 -11.24
C GLU A 92 11.36 -17.50 -11.14
N TYR A 93 10.70 -18.16 -12.10
CA TYR A 93 9.24 -18.30 -12.08
C TYR A 93 8.79 -19.20 -10.93
N ILE A 94 7.67 -18.84 -10.33
CA ILE A 94 6.97 -19.60 -9.29
C ILE A 94 5.79 -20.30 -9.95
N SER A 95 5.55 -21.56 -9.61
CA SER A 95 4.35 -22.28 -10.06
C SER A 95 3.09 -21.64 -9.43
N VAL A 96 1.94 -21.77 -10.08
CA VAL A 96 0.67 -21.26 -9.54
C VAL A 96 0.30 -21.99 -8.24
N GLU A 97 0.68 -23.27 -8.13
CA GLU A 97 0.45 -24.11 -6.95
C GLU A 97 1.24 -23.64 -5.74
N ASP A 98 2.48 -23.15 -5.97
CA ASP A 98 3.37 -22.66 -4.90
C ASP A 98 3.27 -21.16 -4.66
N TYR A 99 2.39 -20.46 -5.37
CA TYR A 99 2.26 -19.00 -5.34
C TYR A 99 1.79 -18.50 -3.97
N PRO A 100 2.63 -17.82 -3.16
CA PRO A 100 2.27 -17.39 -1.85
C PRO A 100 1.46 -16.09 -1.88
N ILE A 101 0.47 -15.99 -0.97
CA ILE A 101 -0.28 -14.76 -0.71
C ILE A 101 0.11 -14.26 0.67
N TRP A 102 0.77 -13.11 0.72
CA TRP A 102 1.31 -12.52 1.93
C TRP A 102 0.35 -11.53 2.54
N LEU A 103 -0.01 -11.74 3.80
CA LEU A 103 -0.77 -10.83 4.65
C LEU A 103 0.11 -10.45 5.85
N PHE A 104 -0.06 -9.26 6.39
CA PHE A 104 0.69 -8.84 7.56
C PHE A 104 -0.18 -8.05 8.52
N TRP A 105 -0.14 -8.46 9.79
CA TRP A 105 -0.71 -7.74 10.92
C TRP A 105 0.26 -7.81 12.10
N TRP A 106 0.89 -6.68 12.43
CA TRP A 106 1.99 -6.63 13.41
C TRP A 106 1.66 -7.34 14.72
N GLN A 107 0.44 -7.12 15.25
CA GLN A 107 0.01 -7.63 16.55
C GLN A 107 -0.48 -9.10 16.53
N GLY A 108 -0.50 -9.73 15.39
CA GLY A 108 -1.04 -11.09 15.22
C GLY A 108 -2.56 -11.16 15.15
N ILE A 109 -3.07 -12.35 14.87
CA ILE A 109 -4.48 -12.59 14.55
C ILE A 109 -5.43 -12.21 15.70
N ASP A 110 -5.04 -12.44 16.96
CA ASP A 110 -5.90 -12.21 18.13
C ASP A 110 -6.22 -10.74 18.36
N ASN A 111 -5.37 -9.85 17.82
CA ASN A 111 -5.50 -8.40 17.96
C ASN A 111 -6.01 -7.71 16.69
N MET A 112 -6.59 -8.47 15.77
CA MET A 112 -7.21 -7.89 14.57
C MET A 112 -8.56 -7.24 14.92
N PRO A 113 -8.81 -6.00 14.46
CA PRO A 113 -10.17 -5.43 14.46
C PRO A 113 -11.12 -6.30 13.61
N ASP A 114 -12.41 -6.30 13.93
CA ASP A 114 -13.43 -7.15 13.28
C ASP A 114 -13.35 -7.10 11.75
N ILE A 115 -13.24 -5.91 11.17
CA ILE A 115 -13.15 -5.77 9.71
C ILE A 115 -11.86 -6.39 9.13
N VAL A 116 -10.73 -6.28 9.85
CA VAL A 116 -9.46 -6.87 9.41
C VAL A 116 -9.56 -8.39 9.49
N ARG A 117 -10.12 -8.90 10.57
CA ARG A 117 -10.38 -10.34 10.76
C ARG A 117 -11.34 -10.88 9.69
N GLY A 118 -12.43 -10.16 9.39
CA GLY A 118 -13.36 -10.55 8.34
C GLY A 118 -12.72 -10.56 6.95
N CYS A 119 -11.88 -9.55 6.61
CA CYS A 119 -11.11 -9.56 5.37
C CYS A 119 -10.14 -10.75 5.32
N TYR A 120 -9.40 -10.99 6.39
CA TYR A 120 -8.49 -12.13 6.51
C TYR A 120 -9.22 -13.46 6.29
N ASN A 121 -10.34 -13.68 7.00
CA ASN A 121 -11.13 -14.92 6.86
C ASN A 121 -11.61 -15.14 5.43
N ARG A 122 -12.02 -14.08 4.72
CA ARG A 122 -12.45 -14.17 3.31
C ARG A 122 -11.28 -14.54 2.39
N ILE A 123 -10.10 -13.94 2.58
CA ILE A 123 -8.92 -14.27 1.77
C ILE A 123 -8.54 -15.74 2.02
N MET A 124 -8.53 -16.20 3.27
CA MET A 124 -8.23 -17.59 3.63
C MET A 124 -9.25 -18.60 3.07
N ALA A 125 -10.54 -18.24 3.07
CA ALA A 125 -11.59 -19.12 2.55
C ALA A 125 -11.54 -19.28 1.02
N ASN A 126 -11.11 -18.22 0.33
CA ASN A 126 -11.16 -18.15 -1.13
C ASN A 126 -9.85 -18.54 -1.81
N ASN A 127 -8.74 -18.64 -1.08
CA ASN A 127 -7.44 -18.84 -1.69
C ASN A 127 -6.60 -19.89 -0.95
N ARG A 128 -5.67 -20.51 -1.67
CA ARG A 128 -4.64 -21.40 -1.12
C ARG A 128 -3.35 -20.62 -0.84
N ASN A 129 -2.45 -21.22 -0.06
CA ASN A 129 -1.12 -20.67 0.25
C ASN A 129 -1.13 -19.25 0.83
N VAL A 130 -2.15 -18.94 1.63
CA VAL A 130 -2.25 -17.65 2.33
C VAL A 130 -1.43 -17.71 3.61
N ILE A 131 -0.50 -16.80 3.76
CA ILE A 131 0.43 -16.74 4.88
C ILE A 131 0.19 -15.42 5.65
N LEU A 132 -0.27 -15.54 6.88
CA LEU A 132 -0.40 -14.41 7.79
C LEU A 132 0.90 -14.22 8.56
N LEU A 133 1.53 -13.08 8.35
CA LEU A 133 2.74 -12.65 9.04
C LEU A 133 2.40 -11.70 10.20
N SER A 134 3.22 -11.78 11.22
CA SER A 134 3.22 -10.89 12.38
C SER A 134 4.67 -10.55 12.79
N LYS A 135 4.83 -9.76 13.84
CA LYS A 135 6.16 -9.52 14.44
C LYS A 135 6.87 -10.81 14.91
N ASP A 136 6.10 -11.88 15.18
CA ASP A 136 6.60 -13.10 15.81
C ASP A 136 7.04 -14.18 14.78
N ASN A 137 6.63 -14.05 13.50
CA ASN A 137 6.91 -15.10 12.51
C ASN A 137 7.50 -14.62 11.18
N PHE A 138 7.53 -13.31 10.87
CA PHE A 138 8.05 -12.84 9.58
C PHE A 138 9.49 -13.29 9.29
N ALA A 139 10.31 -13.41 10.35
CA ALA A 139 11.71 -13.81 10.25
C ALA A 139 11.91 -15.27 9.79
N GLN A 140 10.86 -16.09 9.78
CA GLN A 140 10.89 -17.46 9.22
C GLN A 140 10.90 -17.42 7.69
N TYR A 141 10.50 -16.33 7.07
CA TYR A 141 10.34 -16.19 5.62
C TYR A 141 11.41 -15.33 4.98
N VAL A 142 11.76 -14.22 5.61
CA VAL A 142 12.76 -13.25 5.09
C VAL A 142 13.57 -12.65 6.23
N THR A 143 14.78 -12.21 5.89
CA THR A 143 15.66 -11.49 6.81
C THR A 143 15.55 -10.00 6.57
N ILE A 144 15.20 -9.25 7.61
CA ILE A 144 15.27 -7.79 7.61
C ILE A 144 16.42 -7.37 8.54
N PRO A 145 17.29 -6.43 8.12
CA PRO A 145 18.40 -5.98 8.95
C PRO A 145 17.97 -5.56 10.36
N ASN A 146 18.66 -6.04 11.39
CA ASN A 146 18.30 -5.81 12.80
C ASN A 146 18.12 -4.33 13.15
N VAL A 147 18.96 -3.46 12.59
CA VAL A 147 18.86 -2.01 12.81
C VAL A 147 17.50 -1.44 12.38
N ILE A 148 16.86 -2.00 11.35
CA ILE A 148 15.50 -1.60 10.93
C ILE A 148 14.48 -2.05 11.97
N TYR A 149 14.59 -3.30 12.45
CA TYR A 149 13.70 -3.82 13.48
C TYR A 149 13.83 -3.04 14.80
N GLU A 150 15.05 -2.70 15.21
CA GLU A 150 15.33 -1.86 16.38
C GLU A 150 14.67 -0.48 16.26
N LYS A 151 14.78 0.19 15.10
CA LYS A 151 14.09 1.47 14.85
C LYS A 151 12.58 1.37 14.99
N VAL A 152 11.98 0.24 14.59
CA VAL A 152 10.54 0.01 14.78
C VAL A 152 10.19 -0.14 16.25
N THR A 153 10.96 -0.91 17.01
CA THR A 153 10.71 -1.15 18.45
C THR A 153 10.93 0.10 19.28
N GLN A 154 11.85 0.98 18.87
CA GLN A 154 12.11 2.29 19.47
C GLN A 154 11.11 3.37 19.04
N GLY A 155 10.22 3.07 18.07
CA GLY A 155 9.22 4.01 17.55
C GLY A 155 9.78 5.07 16.58
N GLU A 156 11.03 4.92 16.13
CA GLU A 156 11.64 5.78 15.10
C GLU A 156 11.08 5.47 13.70
N LEU A 157 10.75 4.20 13.45
CA LEU A 157 10.11 3.73 12.23
C LEU A 157 8.71 3.19 12.54
N SER A 158 7.70 3.61 11.79
CA SER A 158 6.32 3.16 12.02
C SER A 158 6.10 1.71 11.55
N TYR A 159 5.10 1.03 12.13
CA TYR A 159 4.66 -0.29 11.65
C TYR A 159 4.22 -0.29 10.19
N THR A 160 3.71 0.83 9.68
CA THR A 160 3.37 0.99 8.26
C THR A 160 4.61 0.95 7.40
N HIS A 161 5.64 1.71 7.75
CA HIS A 161 6.91 1.70 7.01
C HIS A 161 7.64 0.35 7.12
N PHE A 162 7.56 -0.32 8.27
CA PHE A 162 8.07 -1.70 8.37
C PHE A 162 7.32 -2.66 7.44
N SER A 163 5.99 -2.54 7.39
CA SER A 163 5.14 -3.29 6.45
C SER A 163 5.54 -3.06 5.00
N ASP A 164 5.91 -1.84 4.64
CA ASP A 164 6.39 -1.48 3.32
C ASP A 164 7.73 -2.15 2.98
N ILE A 165 8.67 -2.16 3.93
CA ILE A 165 9.97 -2.84 3.79
C ILE A 165 9.77 -4.35 3.70
N LEU A 166 8.94 -4.93 4.57
CA LEU A 166 8.63 -6.35 4.58
C LEU A 166 8.00 -6.81 3.25
N ARG A 167 7.03 -6.06 2.75
CA ARG A 167 6.36 -6.28 1.46
C ARG A 167 7.35 -6.39 0.31
N LEU A 168 8.22 -5.38 0.19
CA LEU A 168 9.22 -5.36 -0.88
C LEU A 168 10.25 -6.48 -0.73
N THR A 169 10.61 -6.83 0.51
CA THR A 169 11.55 -7.94 0.78
C THR A 169 10.95 -9.28 0.39
N LEU A 170 9.71 -9.56 0.78
CA LEU A 170 9.01 -10.79 0.42
C LEU A 170 8.85 -10.94 -1.10
N LEU A 171 8.37 -9.88 -1.76
CA LEU A 171 8.18 -9.90 -3.22
C LEU A 171 9.50 -10.04 -3.97
N ALA A 172 10.58 -9.45 -3.46
CA ALA A 172 11.92 -9.61 -4.04
C ALA A 172 12.47 -11.02 -3.89
N GLU A 173 12.36 -11.63 -2.69
CA GLU A 173 13.02 -12.90 -2.38
C GLU A 173 12.16 -14.13 -2.66
N LYS A 174 10.86 -14.02 -2.47
CA LYS A 174 9.91 -15.13 -2.55
C LYS A 174 8.92 -14.98 -3.70
N GLY A 175 8.73 -13.77 -4.22
CA GLY A 175 7.64 -13.45 -5.14
C GLY A 175 6.27 -13.60 -4.49
N GLY A 176 5.25 -13.94 -5.28
CA GLY A 176 3.88 -14.07 -4.78
C GLY A 176 3.13 -12.75 -4.78
N MET A 177 2.10 -12.64 -3.97
CA MET A 177 1.24 -11.48 -3.89
C MET A 177 1.12 -10.95 -2.47
N TRP A 178 1.45 -9.69 -2.28
CA TRP A 178 1.11 -8.95 -1.08
C TRP A 178 -0.29 -8.38 -1.15
N ILE A 179 -1.06 -8.56 -0.09
CA ILE A 179 -2.39 -7.97 0.08
C ILE A 179 -2.45 -7.35 1.47
N ASP A 180 -2.79 -6.06 1.57
CA ASP A 180 -3.06 -5.45 2.88
C ASP A 180 -4.24 -6.17 3.55
N THR A 181 -4.14 -6.45 4.84
CA THR A 181 -5.18 -7.15 5.63
C THR A 181 -6.52 -6.42 5.71
N THR A 182 -6.60 -5.20 5.20
CA THR A 182 -7.86 -4.44 5.05
C THR A 182 -8.50 -4.60 3.67
N CYS A 183 -8.07 -5.57 2.87
CA CYS A 183 -8.65 -5.83 1.56
C CYS A 183 -9.72 -6.93 1.66
N PHE A 184 -10.89 -6.65 1.10
CA PHE A 184 -11.98 -7.62 0.96
C PHE A 184 -11.82 -8.37 -0.36
N ASN A 185 -11.84 -9.70 -0.29
CA ASN A 185 -11.68 -10.59 -1.44
C ASN A 185 -12.96 -11.44 -1.58
N PRO A 186 -13.85 -11.14 -2.56
CA PRO A 186 -15.14 -11.81 -2.72
C PRO A 186 -15.04 -13.24 -3.23
N TYR A 187 -14.01 -13.57 -4.02
CA TYR A 187 -13.78 -14.88 -4.62
C TYR A 187 -12.28 -15.13 -4.86
N GLU A 188 -11.91 -16.30 -5.38
CA GLU A 188 -10.52 -16.66 -5.61
C GLU A 188 -9.79 -15.66 -6.50
N ILE A 189 -8.53 -15.38 -6.18
CA ILE A 189 -7.65 -14.56 -7.02
C ILE A 189 -7.44 -15.28 -8.35
N PRO A 190 -7.72 -14.62 -9.50
CA PRO A 190 -7.58 -15.22 -10.82
C PRO A 190 -6.17 -15.78 -11.07
N ILE A 191 -6.10 -16.90 -11.79
CA ILE A 191 -4.83 -17.53 -12.16
C ILE A 191 -3.99 -16.57 -13.00
N GLU A 192 -4.62 -15.81 -13.87
CA GLU A 192 -3.97 -14.80 -14.71
C GLU A 192 -3.22 -13.77 -13.86
N ALA A 193 -3.80 -13.34 -12.73
CA ALA A 193 -3.14 -12.44 -11.80
C ALA A 193 -1.90 -13.07 -11.13
N LYS A 194 -1.94 -14.38 -10.85
CA LYS A 194 -0.83 -15.14 -10.27
C LYS A 194 0.30 -15.41 -11.28
N GLN A 195 0.02 -15.32 -12.58
CA GLN A 195 0.99 -15.54 -13.67
C GLN A 195 1.66 -14.26 -14.17
N MET A 196 1.29 -13.10 -13.65
CA MET A 196 1.87 -11.83 -14.06
C MET A 196 3.25 -11.59 -13.47
N VAL A 197 4.16 -11.08 -14.31
CA VAL A 197 5.49 -10.62 -13.88
C VAL A 197 5.37 -9.42 -12.94
N PHE A 198 4.39 -8.56 -13.16
CA PHE A 198 3.98 -7.50 -12.25
C PHE A 198 2.45 -7.44 -12.20
N CYS A 199 1.88 -7.47 -11.01
CA CYS A 199 0.45 -7.43 -10.78
C CYS A 199 0.11 -6.37 -9.73
N SER A 200 -0.83 -5.51 -10.05
CA SER A 200 -1.42 -4.54 -9.11
C SER A 200 -2.79 -4.11 -9.64
N PRO A 201 -3.75 -3.71 -8.79
CA PRO A 201 -4.95 -3.04 -9.27
C PRO A 201 -4.55 -1.80 -10.06
N HIS A 202 -5.07 -1.70 -11.26
CA HIS A 202 -4.67 -0.68 -12.23
C HIS A 202 -5.82 0.30 -12.46
N ASP A 203 -5.58 1.59 -12.27
CA ASP A 203 -6.52 2.59 -12.74
C ASP A 203 -6.32 2.75 -14.24
N ASN A 204 -7.27 2.28 -15.01
CA ASN A 204 -7.26 2.59 -16.43
C ASN A 204 -7.32 4.11 -16.62
N ILE A 205 -6.19 4.72 -17.00
CA ILE A 205 -6.03 6.16 -17.25
C ILE A 205 -7.08 6.68 -18.26
N LYS A 206 -7.64 5.78 -19.07
CA LYS A 206 -8.71 6.10 -20.02
C LYS A 206 -10.08 6.33 -19.35
N GLN A 207 -10.29 5.86 -18.13
CA GLN A 207 -11.50 6.17 -17.35
C GLN A 207 -11.35 7.54 -16.65
N LYS A 208 -11.39 8.61 -17.44
CA LYS A 208 -11.31 10.02 -17.02
C LYS A 208 -12.36 10.49 -15.99
N HIS A 209 -13.20 9.61 -15.47
CA HIS A 209 -14.37 10.01 -14.67
C HIS A 209 -14.25 9.75 -13.17
N ILE A 210 -13.24 9.04 -12.72
CA ILE A 210 -13.01 8.88 -11.28
C ILE A 210 -11.99 9.92 -10.86
N LYS A 211 -12.48 11.03 -10.33
CA LYS A 211 -11.71 12.08 -9.64
C LYS A 211 -11.10 11.55 -8.34
N ASN A 212 -10.36 10.45 -8.38
CA ASN A 212 -9.66 9.94 -7.23
C ASN A 212 -8.23 10.41 -7.25
N ASN A 213 -7.88 11.12 -6.20
CA ASN A 213 -6.65 11.86 -5.95
C ASN A 213 -5.35 11.01 -5.88
N TYR A 214 -5.36 9.74 -6.31
CA TYR A 214 -4.21 8.83 -6.19
C TYR A 214 -3.36 8.69 -7.46
N SER A 215 -3.79 9.26 -8.58
CA SER A 215 -2.95 9.38 -9.79
C SER A 215 -1.79 10.38 -9.65
N TYR A 216 -1.57 10.87 -8.42
CA TYR A 216 -0.56 11.90 -8.14
C TYR A 216 0.88 11.40 -8.22
N PHE A 217 1.10 10.10 -8.01
CA PHE A 217 2.45 9.60 -7.84
C PHE A 217 3.21 9.47 -9.15
N CYS A 218 2.53 9.30 -10.28
CA CYS A 218 3.22 9.17 -11.54
C CYS A 218 2.32 9.54 -12.72
N ASP A 219 2.91 10.09 -13.73
CA ASP A 219 2.39 10.04 -15.11
C ASP A 219 2.47 8.58 -15.66
N SER A 220 2.68 7.61 -14.80
CA SER A 220 2.84 6.19 -15.02
C SER A 220 1.58 5.43 -14.66
N GLY A 221 1.25 4.41 -15.39
CA GLY A 221 0.07 3.58 -15.20
C GLY A 221 -0.09 3.07 -13.76
N GLY A 222 -0.98 3.70 -13.02
CA GLY A 222 -1.11 3.65 -11.58
C GLY A 222 -1.17 2.24 -10.98
N TRP A 223 -0.21 1.91 -10.13
CA TRP A 223 -0.28 0.77 -9.23
C TRP A 223 -0.89 1.17 -7.89
N ARG A 224 -1.14 0.17 -7.07
CA ARG A 224 -1.59 0.32 -5.69
C ARG A 224 -0.66 -0.45 -4.77
N SER A 225 0.12 0.23 -3.95
CA SER A 225 1.08 -0.40 -3.04
C SER A 225 0.43 -1.35 -2.02
N TRP A 226 -0.87 -1.20 -1.73
CA TRP A 226 -1.61 -2.12 -0.87
C TRP A 226 -1.90 -3.49 -1.49
N ASN A 227 -1.68 -3.65 -2.80
CA ASN A 227 -1.68 -4.94 -3.50
C ASN A 227 -0.64 -4.92 -4.62
N LEU A 228 0.39 -5.71 -4.46
CA LEU A 228 1.48 -5.89 -5.40
C LEU A 228 1.75 -7.38 -5.53
N GLY A 229 2.01 -7.84 -6.74
CA GLY A 229 2.31 -9.24 -7.00
C GLY A 229 3.32 -9.45 -8.12
N THR A 230 3.92 -10.64 -8.12
CA THR A 230 4.82 -11.12 -9.18
C THR A 230 4.86 -12.63 -9.19
N CYS A 231 4.86 -13.23 -10.39
CA CYS A 231 5.10 -14.68 -10.56
C CYS A 231 6.58 -15.04 -10.49
N MET A 232 7.47 -14.12 -10.08
CA MET A 232 8.90 -14.35 -10.11
C MET A 232 9.54 -14.02 -8.76
N LYS A 233 10.44 -14.89 -8.28
CA LYS A 233 11.47 -14.50 -7.30
C LYS A 233 12.52 -13.66 -8.01
N HIS A 234 13.20 -12.81 -7.25
CA HIS A 234 14.28 -11.94 -7.75
C HIS A 234 13.86 -11.03 -8.91
N ASN A 235 12.59 -10.63 -8.94
CA ASN A 235 12.10 -9.66 -9.90
C ASN A 235 12.81 -8.31 -9.72
N SER A 236 13.33 -7.74 -10.81
CA SER A 236 14.21 -6.56 -10.79
C SER A 236 13.60 -5.33 -10.11
N ILE A 237 12.29 -5.07 -10.31
CA ILE A 237 11.63 -3.94 -9.65
C ILE A 237 11.60 -4.11 -8.13
N PHE A 238 11.24 -5.32 -7.65
CA PHE A 238 11.13 -5.55 -6.22
C PHE A 238 12.50 -5.66 -5.56
N MET A 239 13.50 -6.23 -6.24
CA MET A 239 14.88 -6.24 -5.78
C MET A 239 15.43 -4.82 -5.63
N PHE A 240 15.30 -3.98 -6.65
CA PHE A 240 15.70 -2.59 -6.59
C PHE A 240 14.99 -1.83 -5.46
N CYS A 241 13.66 -1.95 -5.39
CA CYS A 241 12.87 -1.24 -4.38
C CYS A 241 13.22 -1.68 -2.96
N ARG A 242 13.45 -3.00 -2.73
CA ARG A 242 13.92 -3.55 -1.46
C ARG A 242 15.26 -2.97 -1.07
N ASP A 243 16.26 -3.07 -1.95
CA ASP A 243 17.63 -2.64 -1.64
C ASP A 243 17.67 -1.14 -1.31
N LEU A 244 16.93 -0.34 -2.08
CA LEU A 244 16.89 1.09 -1.88
C LEU A 244 16.16 1.49 -0.59
N ILE A 245 14.98 0.93 -0.32
CA ILE A 245 14.22 1.28 0.90
C ILE A 245 14.94 0.81 2.17
N GLN A 246 15.58 -0.36 2.14
CA GLN A 246 16.38 -0.85 3.26
C GLN A 246 17.60 0.03 3.49
N ALA A 247 18.33 0.41 2.43
CA ALA A 247 19.48 1.32 2.56
C ALA A 247 19.09 2.67 3.16
N ILE A 248 17.96 3.23 2.73
CA ILE A 248 17.40 4.46 3.31
C ILE A 248 17.04 4.24 4.79
N ALA A 249 16.29 3.19 5.11
CA ALA A 249 15.86 2.91 6.48
C ALA A 249 17.02 2.64 7.44
N ILE A 250 18.14 2.09 6.95
CA ILE A 250 19.37 1.89 7.72
C ILE A 250 20.10 3.22 7.96
N LYS A 251 20.33 3.98 6.90
CA LYS A 251 21.20 5.17 6.92
C LYS A 251 20.51 6.40 7.49
N GLU A 252 19.19 6.53 7.29
CA GLU A 252 18.44 7.72 7.65
C GLU A 252 17.69 7.56 8.97
N LYS A 253 17.51 8.65 9.69
CA LYS A 253 16.75 8.66 10.95
C LYS A 253 15.24 8.38 10.71
N CYS A 254 14.70 8.86 9.62
CA CYS A 254 13.31 8.65 9.20
C CYS A 254 13.25 8.47 7.68
N LEU A 255 12.14 7.96 7.16
CA LEU A 255 11.97 7.92 5.71
C LEU A 255 11.63 9.31 5.16
N PRO A 256 12.11 9.65 3.93
CA PRO A 256 11.89 10.95 3.28
C PRO A 256 10.43 11.31 3.11
N ASN A 257 9.56 10.32 2.96
CA ASN A 257 8.14 10.52 2.74
C ASN A 257 7.33 9.34 3.27
N TYR A 258 6.07 9.59 3.65
CA TYR A 258 5.14 8.54 4.07
C TYR A 258 4.87 7.51 2.94
N PHE A 259 4.86 7.96 1.69
CA PHE A 259 4.63 7.13 0.49
C PHE A 259 5.95 6.69 -0.16
N MET A 260 6.96 6.38 0.62
CA MET A 260 8.29 6.09 0.09
C MET A 260 8.31 4.90 -0.87
N VAL A 261 7.49 3.87 -0.64
CA VAL A 261 7.34 2.74 -1.57
C VAL A 261 6.91 3.22 -2.95
N ASP A 262 5.84 4.02 -3.01
CA ASP A 262 5.31 4.51 -4.28
C ASP A 262 6.33 5.41 -5.00
N LEU A 263 7.07 6.23 -4.26
CA LEU A 263 8.09 7.12 -4.82
C LEU A 263 9.31 6.36 -5.36
N ILE A 264 9.76 5.32 -4.68
CA ILE A 264 10.84 4.43 -5.16
C ILE A 264 10.37 3.66 -6.40
N MET A 265 9.15 3.15 -6.39
CA MET A 265 8.57 2.50 -7.57
C MET A 265 8.44 3.47 -8.76
N CYS A 266 8.06 4.72 -8.51
CA CYS A 266 8.07 5.79 -9.52
C CYS A 266 9.46 6.04 -10.09
N TYR A 267 10.48 6.05 -9.24
CA TYR A 267 11.86 6.16 -9.69
C TYR A 267 12.22 4.97 -10.58
N ALA A 268 11.94 3.75 -10.11
CA ALA A 268 12.20 2.52 -10.87
C ALA A 268 11.52 2.52 -12.24
N TYR A 269 10.25 2.91 -12.30
CA TYR A 269 9.48 3.03 -13.54
C TYR A 269 10.13 3.94 -14.56
N ARG A 270 10.70 5.07 -14.12
CA ARG A 270 11.32 6.06 -15.03
C ARG A 270 12.78 5.77 -15.39
N LYS A 271 13.53 5.13 -14.49
CA LYS A 271 14.98 5.10 -14.55
C LYS A 271 15.59 3.69 -14.64
N ILE A 272 14.89 2.66 -14.17
CA ILE A 272 15.45 1.30 -14.19
C ILE A 272 14.99 0.56 -15.46
N PRO A 273 15.96 0.03 -16.26
CA PRO A 273 15.65 -0.64 -17.51
C PRO A 273 14.66 -1.80 -17.36
N GLY A 274 13.72 -1.92 -18.28
CA GLY A 274 12.71 -2.98 -18.29
C GLY A 274 11.51 -2.77 -17.37
N VAL A 275 11.64 -1.99 -16.28
CA VAL A 275 10.55 -1.79 -15.31
C VAL A 275 9.34 -1.11 -15.95
N LYS A 276 9.56 -0.09 -16.77
CA LYS A 276 8.46 0.57 -17.49
C LYS A 276 7.68 -0.41 -18.37
N GLY A 277 8.38 -1.21 -19.17
CA GLY A 277 7.73 -2.20 -20.03
C GLY A 277 6.97 -3.28 -19.26
N MET A 278 7.48 -3.67 -18.09
CA MET A 278 6.84 -4.64 -17.19
C MET A 278 5.51 -4.10 -16.63
N ILE A 279 5.50 -2.83 -16.20
CA ILE A 279 4.31 -2.20 -15.63
C ILE A 279 3.29 -1.85 -16.71
N ASP A 280 3.75 -1.25 -17.83
CA ASP A 280 2.87 -0.86 -18.94
C ASP A 280 2.29 -2.08 -19.68
N GLY A 281 2.97 -3.21 -19.64
CA GLY A 281 2.53 -4.49 -20.23
C GLY A 281 1.53 -5.26 -19.37
N MET A 282 1.19 -4.76 -18.18
CA MET A 282 0.21 -5.39 -17.31
C MET A 282 -1.19 -5.32 -17.95
N PRO A 283 -1.88 -6.45 -18.15
CA PRO A 283 -3.24 -6.44 -18.62
C PRO A 283 -4.19 -5.79 -17.62
N ASP A 284 -5.30 -5.27 -18.13
CA ASP A 284 -6.35 -4.67 -17.31
C ASP A 284 -7.04 -5.75 -16.45
N ILE A 285 -6.63 -5.87 -15.21
CA ILE A 285 -7.25 -6.73 -14.20
C ILE A 285 -7.72 -5.89 -13.02
N ASN A 286 -8.83 -6.27 -12.40
CA ASN A 286 -9.39 -5.54 -11.27
C ASN A 286 -9.61 -4.04 -11.57
N ILE A 287 -10.17 -3.77 -12.74
CA ILE A 287 -10.20 -2.45 -13.43
C ILE A 287 -11.14 -1.46 -12.73
N ARG A 288 -12.21 -1.97 -12.12
CA ARG A 288 -13.16 -1.09 -11.42
C ARG A 288 -12.51 -0.61 -10.14
N CYS A 289 -12.66 0.67 -9.87
CA CYS A 289 -12.05 1.32 -8.73
C CYS A 289 -12.30 0.52 -7.44
N ALA A 290 -11.27 -0.08 -6.91
CA ALA A 290 -11.31 -0.85 -5.68
C ALA A 290 -11.82 -0.03 -4.47
N ASP A 291 -11.84 1.30 -4.59
CA ASP A 291 -12.38 2.21 -3.59
C ASP A 291 -13.91 2.34 -3.64
N LEU A 292 -14.59 1.92 -4.73
CA LEU A 292 -16.05 1.96 -4.81
C LEU A 292 -16.71 1.18 -3.67
N PHE A 293 -16.15 0.04 -3.31
CA PHE A 293 -16.67 -0.76 -2.22
C PHE A 293 -16.63 -0.01 -0.89
N LEU A 294 -15.59 0.79 -0.66
CA LEU A 294 -15.48 1.65 0.51
C LEU A 294 -16.60 2.70 0.55
N LEU A 295 -17.06 3.23 -0.60
CA LEU A 295 -18.17 4.19 -0.65
C LEU A 295 -19.49 3.58 -0.16
N TYR A 296 -19.76 2.32 -0.45
CA TYR A 296 -20.94 1.59 0.07
C TYR A 296 -20.90 1.46 1.58
N PHE A 297 -19.74 1.22 2.15
CA PHE A 297 -19.55 1.12 3.60
C PHE A 297 -19.63 2.49 4.27
N ASN A 298 -18.91 3.48 3.77
CA ASN A 298 -18.88 4.83 4.36
C ASN A 298 -20.24 5.51 4.41
N LYS A 299 -21.14 5.16 3.48
CA LYS A 299 -22.51 5.69 3.44
C LYS A 299 -23.48 4.79 4.21
N ASN A 300 -23.00 3.72 4.83
CA ASN A 300 -23.82 2.73 5.50
C ASN A 300 -25.03 2.28 4.64
N ARG A 301 -24.79 2.04 3.34
CA ARG A 301 -25.86 1.66 2.41
C ARG A 301 -26.47 0.32 2.82
N ILE A 302 -27.79 0.23 2.70
CA ILE A 302 -28.52 -1.04 2.88
C ILE A 302 -28.06 -2.01 1.79
N TYR A 303 -27.82 -3.26 2.20
CA TYR A 303 -27.38 -4.32 1.30
C TYR A 303 -28.42 -4.60 0.23
N ASN A 304 -27.94 -4.75 -0.98
CA ASN A 304 -28.72 -5.21 -2.13
C ASN A 304 -27.88 -6.24 -2.89
N GLU A 305 -28.46 -7.41 -3.15
CA GLU A 305 -27.77 -8.54 -3.79
C GLU A 305 -27.35 -8.25 -5.22
N GLU A 306 -28.21 -7.58 -6.00
CA GLU A 306 -27.94 -7.26 -7.40
C GLU A 306 -26.79 -6.24 -7.50
N GLU A 307 -26.82 -5.21 -6.63
CA GLU A 307 -25.71 -4.23 -6.55
C GLU A 307 -24.41 -4.90 -6.13
N TYR A 308 -24.46 -5.84 -5.18
CA TYR A 308 -23.27 -6.59 -4.77
C TYR A 308 -22.71 -7.44 -5.92
N ALA A 309 -23.56 -8.21 -6.60
CA ALA A 309 -23.16 -9.02 -7.73
C ALA A 309 -22.50 -8.20 -8.83
N GLU A 310 -23.08 -7.04 -9.17
CA GLU A 310 -22.49 -6.13 -10.16
C GLU A 310 -21.15 -5.51 -9.70
N LEU A 311 -21.01 -5.19 -8.42
CA LEU A 311 -19.76 -4.66 -7.86
C LEU A 311 -18.60 -5.66 -7.96
N VAL A 312 -18.86 -6.93 -7.66
CA VAL A 312 -17.83 -7.96 -7.58
C VAL A 312 -17.57 -8.66 -8.91
N LYS A 313 -18.41 -8.44 -9.94
CA LYS A 313 -18.35 -9.15 -11.22
C LYS A 313 -16.96 -9.17 -11.87
N ASP A 314 -16.27 -8.04 -11.88
CA ASP A 314 -14.97 -7.88 -12.54
C ASP A 314 -13.86 -7.48 -11.56
N ASN A 315 -14.12 -7.60 -10.24
CA ASN A 315 -13.16 -7.18 -9.22
C ASN A 315 -13.04 -8.24 -8.12
N TRP A 316 -11.86 -8.77 -7.99
CA TRP A 316 -11.54 -9.80 -7.01
C TRP A 316 -10.93 -9.23 -5.72
N LEU A 317 -10.69 -7.90 -5.64
CA LEU A 317 -10.09 -7.28 -4.47
C LEU A 317 -10.56 -5.83 -4.30
N PHE A 318 -10.96 -5.46 -3.07
CA PHE A 318 -11.43 -4.12 -2.72
C PHE A 318 -10.71 -3.62 -1.48
N LYS A 319 -10.18 -2.39 -1.54
CA LYS A 319 -9.56 -1.74 -0.38
C LYS A 319 -10.61 -1.19 0.56
N LEU A 320 -10.53 -1.60 1.83
CA LEU A 320 -11.33 -1.07 2.94
C LEU A 320 -10.42 -0.33 3.95
N THR A 321 -10.99 0.07 5.08
CA THR A 321 -10.25 0.69 6.18
C THR A 321 -10.84 0.27 7.52
N TYR A 322 -9.98 0.07 8.51
CA TYR A 322 -10.40 -0.19 9.91
C TYR A 322 -10.51 1.08 10.76
N LYS A 323 -10.20 2.25 10.16
CA LYS A 323 -10.21 3.56 10.85
C LYS A 323 -11.61 4.16 10.99
N THR A 324 -12.61 3.54 10.40
CA THR A 324 -14.01 3.99 10.40
C THR A 324 -14.87 2.92 11.07
N VAL A 325 -15.81 3.35 11.89
CA VAL A 325 -16.85 2.48 12.46
C VAL A 325 -18.04 2.49 11.50
N TRP A 326 -18.49 1.30 11.12
CA TRP A 326 -19.65 1.13 10.26
C TRP A 326 -20.80 0.46 11.01
N GLN A 327 -22.01 0.84 10.65
CA GLN A 327 -23.21 0.26 11.22
C GLN A 327 -23.50 -1.09 10.57
N LYS A 328 -23.84 -2.12 11.38
CA LYS A 328 -24.24 -3.42 10.86
C LYS A 328 -25.67 -3.40 10.31
N LYS A 329 -26.57 -2.64 10.95
CA LYS A 329 -27.98 -2.51 10.56
C LYS A 329 -28.46 -1.07 10.68
N ILE A 330 -29.40 -0.69 9.81
CA ILE A 330 -30.17 0.54 9.86
C ILE A 330 -31.64 0.16 9.68
N ASP A 331 -32.52 0.58 10.59
CA ASP A 331 -33.95 0.27 10.60
C ASP A 331 -34.22 -1.24 10.42
N GLY A 332 -33.44 -2.07 11.14
CA GLY A 332 -33.57 -3.53 11.11
C GLY A 332 -32.95 -4.22 9.87
N LYS A 333 -32.60 -3.49 8.82
CA LYS A 333 -32.02 -4.01 7.58
C LYS A 333 -30.49 -4.02 7.65
N TYR A 334 -29.85 -5.06 7.13
CA TYR A 334 -28.40 -5.12 7.02
C TYR A 334 -27.85 -4.07 6.06
N THR A 335 -26.78 -3.41 6.46
CA THR A 335 -25.90 -2.66 5.55
C THR A 335 -24.97 -3.61 4.79
N PHE A 336 -24.24 -3.12 3.78
CA PHE A 336 -23.18 -3.91 3.13
C PHE A 336 -22.17 -4.43 4.15
N PHE A 337 -21.72 -3.59 5.08
CA PHE A 337 -20.83 -4.03 6.16
C PHE A 337 -21.49 -5.12 7.02
N GLY A 338 -22.72 -4.91 7.47
CA GLY A 338 -23.41 -5.86 8.31
C GLY A 338 -23.65 -7.20 7.65
N LYS A 339 -23.97 -7.24 6.34
CA LYS A 339 -24.21 -8.49 5.60
C LYS A 339 -22.92 -9.28 5.34
N LEU A 340 -21.84 -8.59 4.98
CA LEU A 340 -20.59 -9.22 4.53
C LEU A 340 -19.63 -9.58 5.68
N PHE A 341 -19.80 -8.96 6.87
CA PHE A 341 -18.95 -9.15 8.05
C PHE A 341 -19.73 -9.54 9.32
N SER A 342 -20.99 -9.93 9.20
CA SER A 342 -21.71 -10.65 10.28
C SER A 342 -21.54 -12.14 10.05
N ASP A 343 -21.08 -12.82 11.07
CA ASP A 343 -21.06 -14.28 11.14
C ASP A 343 -22.47 -14.85 11.06
#